data_eb711f63d706f3dec6937532bdfc94bd
#
_entry.id   eb711f63d706f3dec6937532bdfc94bd
#
_cell.length_a   1.000
_cell.length_b   1.000
_cell.length_c   1.000
_cell.angle_alpha   90.00
_cell.angle_beta   90.00
_cell.angle_gamma   90.00
#
_symmetry.space_group_name_H-M   'P 1'
#
loop_
_entity.id
_entity.type
_entity.pdbx_description
1 polymer ?
#
loop_
_entity_poly.entity_id
_entity_poly.type
_entity_poly.pdbx_seq_one_letter_code
_entity_poly.pdbx_strand_id
1 'polypeptide(L)'
;DDLRLKTANRLATADLYKGVVWVHNPKLFYLGMQDQWFTFNMFDAQAWWVRDAIMGRIDIPADKATLLADVDRRVAEEDAGADAHDAIHYQGDYVKELIAETDYPSFDVDGACQAFFEWKDHKKQDIMGFRNNCYRSVITGTMAPVHHTPWKDALDDSMESYLQNEPDRAIAKTA
;
A
#
# COMPACT_ATOMS: atom_id res chain seq x y z
N ASP A 1 -15.82 -0.69 -24.36
CA ASP A 1 -15.26 -0.78 -22.97
C ASP A 1 -13.88 -0.11 -22.88
N ASP A 2 -13.76 1.10 -23.45
CA ASP A 2 -12.48 1.82 -23.59
C ASP A 2 -11.88 2.34 -22.26
N LEU A 3 -12.62 2.18 -21.17
CA LEU A 3 -12.18 2.56 -19.82
C LEU A 3 -11.80 1.35 -18.95
N ARG A 4 -11.83 0.14 -19.51
CA ARG A 4 -11.58 -1.06 -18.73
C ARG A 4 -10.10 -1.43 -18.76
N LEU A 5 -9.43 -1.24 -17.61
CA LEU A 5 -8.10 -1.79 -17.39
C LEU A 5 -8.12 -3.32 -17.53
N LYS A 6 -7.12 -3.86 -18.20
CA LYS A 6 -6.82 -5.28 -18.12
C LYS A 6 -6.14 -5.52 -16.77
N THR A 7 -6.90 -6.02 -15.81
CA THR A 7 -6.34 -6.38 -14.52
C THR A 7 -5.45 -7.62 -14.67
N ALA A 8 -4.19 -7.45 -14.31
CA ALA A 8 -3.29 -8.54 -13.98
C ALA A 8 -2.86 -8.30 -12.53
N ASN A 9 -2.65 -9.34 -11.77
CA ASN A 9 -2.18 -9.22 -10.38
C ASN A 9 -0.67 -8.88 -10.40
N ARG A 10 -0.35 -7.63 -10.74
CA ARG A 10 1.01 -7.14 -10.99
C ARG A 10 1.27 -5.85 -10.21
N LEU A 11 2.54 -5.63 -9.87
CA LEU A 11 3.03 -4.39 -9.27
C LEU A 11 3.05 -3.25 -10.28
N ALA A 12 3.35 -3.54 -11.54
CA ALA A 12 3.25 -2.60 -12.66
C ALA A 12 1.96 -2.85 -13.45
N THR A 13 1.10 -1.84 -13.55
CA THR A 13 -0.14 -1.93 -14.31
C THR A 13 0.09 -1.45 -15.73
N ALA A 14 -0.24 -2.29 -16.72
CA ALA A 14 -0.20 -1.90 -18.12
C ALA A 14 -1.09 -0.66 -18.37
N ASP A 15 -0.66 0.18 -19.30
CA ASP A 15 -1.37 1.39 -19.72
C ASP A 15 -1.53 2.48 -18.63
N LEU A 16 -0.86 2.38 -17.47
CA LEU A 16 -0.83 3.42 -16.44
C LEU A 16 0.56 4.07 -16.30
N TYR A 17 0.74 5.25 -16.88
CA TYR A 17 1.92 6.09 -16.64
C TYR A 17 2.02 6.44 -15.15
N LYS A 18 3.22 6.32 -14.58
CA LYS A 18 3.43 6.46 -13.11
C LYS A 18 2.48 5.58 -12.28
N GLY A 19 1.95 4.50 -12.86
CA GLY A 19 0.99 3.64 -12.19
C GLY A 19 -0.39 4.25 -11.92
N VAL A 20 -0.66 5.46 -12.36
CA VAL A 20 -1.89 6.21 -12.04
C VAL A 20 -2.58 6.86 -13.23
N VAL A 21 -1.86 7.32 -14.26
CA VAL A 21 -2.44 8.06 -15.39
C VAL A 21 -2.77 7.13 -16.55
N TRP A 22 -4.01 7.10 -16.98
CA TRP A 22 -4.43 6.33 -18.15
C TRP A 22 -3.79 6.87 -19.43
N VAL A 23 -2.90 6.11 -20.08
CA VAL A 23 -2.15 6.56 -21.26
C VAL A 23 -3.00 6.87 -22.49
N HIS A 24 -4.23 6.36 -22.56
CA HIS A 24 -5.17 6.65 -23.65
C HIS A 24 -6.03 7.88 -23.39
N ASN A 25 -6.07 8.36 -22.13
CA ASN A 25 -6.71 9.61 -21.75
C ASN A 25 -6.02 10.16 -20.49
N PRO A 26 -5.03 11.07 -20.62
CA PRO A 26 -4.29 11.63 -19.48
C PRO A 26 -5.11 12.47 -18.49
N LYS A 27 -6.41 12.62 -18.71
CA LYS A 27 -7.36 13.23 -17.76
C LYS A 27 -8.04 12.22 -16.86
N LEU A 28 -7.76 10.94 -17.04
CA LEU A 28 -8.31 9.85 -16.24
C LEU A 28 -7.20 9.23 -15.39
N PHE A 29 -7.48 9.15 -14.09
CA PHE A 29 -6.56 8.61 -13.10
C PHE A 29 -7.16 7.39 -12.41
N TYR A 30 -6.31 6.42 -12.11
CA TYR A 30 -6.65 5.25 -11.32
C TYR A 30 -5.72 5.19 -10.10
N LEU A 31 -6.26 4.94 -8.92
CA LEU A 31 -5.50 4.76 -7.70
C LEU A 31 -5.63 3.32 -7.21
N GLY A 32 -4.54 2.75 -6.72
CA GLY A 32 -4.54 1.43 -6.10
C GLY A 32 -4.80 0.25 -7.04
N MET A 33 -4.44 0.37 -8.31
CA MET A 33 -4.68 -0.68 -9.31
C MET A 33 -3.60 -1.76 -9.35
N GLN A 34 -2.47 -1.53 -8.69
CA GLN A 34 -1.37 -2.49 -8.60
C GLN A 34 -1.58 -3.49 -7.49
N ASP A 35 -0.94 -4.66 -7.58
CA ASP A 35 -0.67 -5.52 -6.42
C ASP A 35 0.20 -4.76 -5.40
N GLN A 36 0.09 -5.06 -4.10
CA GLN A 36 0.53 -4.12 -3.09
C GLN A 36 1.18 -4.75 -1.87
N TRP A 37 2.34 -4.19 -1.52
CA TRP A 37 2.95 -4.31 -0.20
C TRP A 37 2.65 -3.08 0.67
N PHE A 38 2.82 -1.88 0.13
CA PHE A 38 2.69 -0.61 0.86
C PHE A 38 1.26 -0.10 1.03
N THR A 39 0.27 -0.77 0.51
CA THR A 39 -1.18 -0.49 0.62
C THR A 39 -1.55 0.99 0.78
N PHE A 40 -1.86 1.45 2.00
CA PHE A 40 -2.34 2.81 2.25
C PHE A 40 -1.28 3.88 1.96
N ASN A 41 0.00 3.63 2.28
CA ASN A 41 1.07 4.59 1.98
C ASN A 41 1.20 4.79 0.47
N MET A 42 1.07 3.73 -0.32
CA MET A 42 1.10 3.82 -1.78
C MET A 42 -0.11 4.59 -2.32
N PHE A 43 -1.32 4.28 -1.84
CA PHE A 43 -2.52 4.99 -2.28
C PHE A 43 -2.47 6.48 -1.94
N ASP A 44 -1.97 6.80 -0.77
CA ASP A 44 -1.83 8.17 -0.31
C ASP A 44 -0.79 8.92 -1.15
N ALA A 45 0.38 8.32 -1.40
CA ALA A 45 1.39 8.88 -2.28
C ALA A 45 0.86 9.09 -3.72
N GLN A 46 0.11 8.12 -4.26
CA GLN A 46 -0.56 8.25 -5.56
C GLN A 46 -1.57 9.40 -5.56
N ALA A 47 -2.38 9.53 -4.52
CA ALA A 47 -3.38 10.59 -4.41
C ALA A 47 -2.71 11.98 -4.37
N TRP A 48 -1.59 12.12 -3.65
CA TRP A 48 -0.84 13.37 -3.60
C TRP A 48 -0.22 13.71 -4.94
N TRP A 49 0.37 12.72 -5.61
CA TRP A 49 0.92 12.90 -6.94
C TRP A 49 -0.16 13.34 -7.96
N VAL A 50 -1.31 12.66 -7.95
CA VAL A 50 -2.46 13.00 -8.83
C VAL A 50 -3.02 14.39 -8.49
N ARG A 51 -3.11 14.75 -7.20
CA ARG A 51 -3.48 16.10 -6.77
C ARG A 51 -2.57 17.14 -7.44
N ASP A 52 -1.26 16.94 -7.37
CA ASP A 52 -0.29 17.90 -7.89
C ASP A 52 -0.29 17.95 -9.41
N ALA A 53 -0.53 16.82 -10.08
CA ALA A 53 -0.75 16.80 -11.53
C ALA A 53 -2.02 17.57 -11.94
N ILE A 54 -3.14 17.38 -11.22
CA ILE A 54 -4.39 18.13 -11.48
C ILE A 54 -4.21 19.64 -11.22
N MET A 55 -3.43 19.98 -10.21
CA MET A 55 -3.14 21.39 -9.86
C MET A 55 -2.09 22.04 -10.77
N GLY A 56 -1.54 21.32 -11.74
CA GLY A 56 -0.50 21.81 -12.65
C GLY A 56 0.85 22.06 -11.98
N ARG A 57 1.13 21.36 -10.89
CA ARG A 57 2.44 21.39 -10.19
C ARG A 57 3.39 20.33 -10.74
N ILE A 58 2.83 19.26 -11.30
CA ILE A 58 3.53 18.19 -12.00
C ILE A 58 3.02 18.15 -13.44
N ASP A 59 3.92 18.20 -14.40
CA ASP A 59 3.61 18.12 -15.81
C ASP A 59 3.49 16.66 -16.26
N ILE A 60 2.32 16.29 -16.78
CA ILE A 60 2.13 15.01 -17.45
C ILE A 60 2.59 15.17 -18.91
N PRO A 61 3.52 14.33 -19.42
CA PRO A 61 3.93 14.38 -20.81
C PRO A 61 2.74 14.33 -21.78
N ALA A 62 2.69 15.22 -22.74
CA ALA A 62 1.63 15.24 -23.76
C ALA A 62 1.83 14.13 -24.82
N ASP A 63 3.06 13.66 -24.96
CA ASP A 63 3.43 12.63 -25.92
C ASP A 63 3.17 11.23 -25.38
N LYS A 64 2.32 10.49 -26.09
CA LYS A 64 1.92 9.14 -25.72
C LYS A 64 3.10 8.15 -25.70
N ALA A 65 4.08 8.35 -26.56
CA ALA A 65 5.25 7.45 -26.60
C ALA A 65 6.06 7.56 -25.31
N THR A 66 6.20 8.75 -24.76
CA THR A 66 6.83 8.99 -23.46
C THR A 66 6.06 8.33 -22.30
N LEU A 67 4.72 8.42 -22.33
CA LEU A 67 3.89 7.74 -21.32
C LEU A 67 4.06 6.23 -21.39
N LEU A 68 4.03 5.64 -22.59
CA LEU A 68 4.22 4.21 -22.77
C LEU A 68 5.62 3.74 -22.42
N ALA A 69 6.66 4.54 -22.69
CA ALA A 69 8.04 4.20 -22.31
C ALA A 69 8.21 4.04 -20.79
N ASP A 70 7.53 4.87 -19.98
CA ASP A 70 7.50 4.67 -18.51
C ASP A 70 6.78 3.39 -18.12
N VAL A 71 5.65 3.08 -18.76
CA VAL A 71 4.92 1.82 -18.51
C VAL A 71 5.80 0.61 -18.85
N ASP A 72 6.44 0.61 -20.02
CA ASP A 72 7.32 -0.48 -20.47
C ASP A 72 8.53 -0.65 -19.53
N ARG A 73 9.13 0.46 -19.07
CA ARG A 73 10.20 0.44 -18.07
C ARG A 73 9.75 -0.25 -16.78
N ARG A 74 8.60 0.14 -16.23
CA ARG A 74 8.06 -0.42 -14.98
C ARG A 74 7.75 -1.90 -15.10
N VAL A 75 7.17 -2.30 -16.23
CA VAL A 75 6.91 -3.71 -16.52
C VAL A 75 8.22 -4.50 -16.60
N ALA A 76 9.22 -3.96 -17.29
CA ALA A 76 10.52 -4.62 -17.41
C ALA A 76 11.27 -4.73 -16.07
N GLU A 77 11.18 -3.70 -15.22
CA GLU A 77 11.75 -3.71 -13.88
C GLU A 77 11.07 -4.76 -12.98
N GLU A 78 9.75 -4.87 -13.03
CA GLU A 78 9.01 -5.92 -12.30
C GLU A 78 9.37 -7.32 -12.84
N ASP A 79 9.43 -7.50 -14.16
CA ASP A 79 9.77 -8.78 -14.79
C ASP A 79 11.21 -9.22 -14.50
N ALA A 80 12.11 -8.31 -14.18
CA ALA A 80 13.47 -8.61 -13.76
C ALA A 80 13.55 -9.11 -12.31
N GLY A 81 12.55 -8.86 -11.49
CA GLY A 81 12.46 -9.35 -10.11
C GLY A 81 12.26 -10.85 -10.05
N ALA A 82 12.97 -11.53 -9.15
CA ALA A 82 12.98 -12.97 -9.01
C ALA A 82 12.06 -13.47 -7.87
N ASP A 83 11.85 -12.65 -6.85
CA ASP A 83 11.12 -13.07 -5.64
C ASP A 83 10.37 -11.91 -4.97
N ALA A 84 9.81 -12.21 -3.80
CA ALA A 84 9.04 -11.22 -3.06
C ALA A 84 9.92 -10.14 -2.38
N HIS A 85 11.22 -10.34 -2.20
CA HIS A 85 12.13 -9.28 -1.75
C HIS A 85 12.28 -8.22 -2.85
N ASP A 86 12.50 -8.67 -4.09
CA ASP A 86 12.57 -7.78 -5.24
C ASP A 86 11.25 -7.02 -5.43
N ALA A 87 10.11 -7.71 -5.26
CA ALA A 87 8.79 -7.09 -5.33
C ALA A 87 8.57 -6.00 -4.27
N ILE A 88 9.03 -6.23 -3.03
CA ILE A 88 8.95 -5.25 -1.94
C ILE A 88 9.84 -4.04 -2.26
N HIS A 89 11.07 -4.26 -2.71
CA HIS A 89 11.99 -3.19 -3.10
C HIS A 89 11.45 -2.39 -4.29
N TYR A 90 10.98 -3.07 -5.34
CA TYR A 90 10.37 -2.43 -6.49
C TYR A 90 9.26 -1.45 -6.06
N GLN A 91 8.36 -1.90 -5.17
CA GLN A 91 7.26 -1.04 -4.73
C GLN A 91 7.72 0.06 -3.76
N GLY A 92 8.75 -0.19 -2.95
CA GLY A 92 9.39 0.83 -2.14
C GLY A 92 9.99 1.93 -2.99
N ASP A 93 10.72 1.59 -4.04
CA ASP A 93 11.32 2.54 -4.98
C ASP A 93 10.24 3.31 -5.76
N TYR A 94 9.16 2.65 -6.14
CA TYR A 94 7.99 3.30 -6.73
C TYR A 94 7.38 4.35 -5.79
N VAL A 95 7.20 4.03 -4.51
CA VAL A 95 6.68 5.00 -3.52
C VAL A 95 7.65 6.17 -3.33
N LYS A 96 8.97 5.90 -3.24
CA LYS A 96 10.00 6.96 -3.18
C LYS A 96 9.93 7.89 -4.38
N GLU A 97 9.76 7.35 -5.59
CA GLU A 97 9.63 8.13 -6.81
C GLU A 97 8.43 9.09 -6.75
N LEU A 98 7.27 8.62 -6.31
CA LEU A 98 6.06 9.46 -6.20
C LEU A 98 6.22 10.56 -5.15
N ILE A 99 6.72 10.22 -3.96
CA ILE A 99 6.88 11.21 -2.89
C ILE A 99 7.96 12.25 -3.18
N ALA A 100 8.99 11.89 -3.96
CA ALA A 100 10.06 12.82 -4.33
C ALA A 100 9.58 13.95 -5.26
N GLU A 101 8.48 13.74 -5.97
CA GLU A 101 7.88 14.72 -6.89
C GLU A 101 6.81 15.60 -6.22
N THR A 102 6.51 15.38 -4.93
CA THR A 102 5.43 16.06 -4.20
C THR A 102 5.91 16.62 -2.86
N ASP A 103 5.04 17.33 -2.15
CA ASP A 103 5.24 17.74 -0.77
C ASP A 103 4.73 16.70 0.26
N TYR A 104 4.62 15.43 -0.16
CA TYR A 104 4.25 14.33 0.73
C TYR A 104 5.24 14.21 1.90
N PRO A 105 4.76 14.04 3.14
CA PRO A 105 5.63 13.87 4.29
C PRO A 105 6.59 12.68 4.09
N SER A 106 7.88 12.93 4.11
CA SER A 106 8.88 11.88 3.98
C SER A 106 8.82 10.90 5.16
N PHE A 107 9.02 9.62 4.87
CA PHE A 107 9.18 8.56 5.87
C PHE A 107 10.27 7.58 5.43
N ASP A 108 10.72 6.76 6.35
CA ASP A 108 11.75 5.75 6.07
C ASP A 108 11.16 4.58 5.27
N VAL A 109 11.16 4.71 3.94
CA VAL A 109 10.65 3.67 3.03
C VAL A 109 11.51 2.40 3.08
N ASP A 110 12.83 2.53 3.24
CA ASP A 110 13.72 1.38 3.35
C ASP A 110 13.49 0.62 4.65
N GLY A 111 13.27 1.33 5.75
CA GLY A 111 12.84 0.73 7.00
C GLY A 111 11.49 0.02 6.89
N ALA A 112 10.56 0.54 6.08
CA ALA A 112 9.30 -0.14 5.78
C ALA A 112 9.53 -1.43 4.99
N CYS A 113 10.40 -1.43 3.97
CA CYS A 113 10.80 -2.65 3.26
C CYS A 113 11.37 -3.69 4.23
N GLN A 114 12.27 -3.26 5.14
CA GLN A 114 12.84 -4.14 6.14
C GLN A 114 11.78 -4.74 7.06
N ALA A 115 10.80 -3.97 7.50
CA ALA A 115 9.69 -4.47 8.31
C ALA A 115 8.84 -5.52 7.55
N PHE A 116 8.64 -5.34 6.23
CA PHE A 116 7.98 -6.36 5.39
C PHE A 116 8.79 -7.64 5.26
N PHE A 117 10.13 -7.56 5.20
CA PHE A 117 10.99 -8.77 5.19
C PHE A 117 10.86 -9.52 6.51
N GLU A 118 10.97 -8.82 7.64
CA GLU A 118 10.78 -9.41 8.97
C GLU A 118 9.39 -10.05 9.10
N TRP A 119 8.34 -9.36 8.63
CA TRP A 119 6.97 -9.89 8.63
C TRP A 119 6.87 -11.19 7.80
N LYS A 120 7.48 -11.24 6.62
CA LYS A 120 7.51 -12.45 5.79
C LYS A 120 8.21 -13.61 6.47
N ASP A 121 9.36 -13.33 7.11
CA ASP A 121 10.12 -14.36 7.80
C ASP A 121 9.37 -14.90 9.01
N HIS A 122 8.76 -14.05 9.81
CA HIS A 122 7.87 -14.45 10.90
C HIS A 122 6.69 -15.28 10.42
N LYS A 123 6.05 -14.87 9.31
CA LYS A 123 4.96 -15.63 8.70
C LYS A 123 5.40 -17.02 8.24
N LYS A 124 6.62 -17.14 7.71
CA LYS A 124 7.19 -18.42 7.28
C LYS A 124 7.52 -19.34 8.47
N GLN A 125 7.98 -18.76 9.59
CA GLN A 125 8.33 -19.49 10.79
C GLN A 125 7.11 -19.91 11.61
N ASP A 126 6.13 -19.02 11.76
CA ASP A 126 4.91 -19.25 12.55
C ASP A 126 3.70 -18.62 11.85
N ILE A 127 3.05 -19.42 11.01
CA ILE A 127 1.87 -18.99 10.25
C ILE A 127 0.67 -18.64 11.14
N MET A 128 0.61 -19.15 12.35
CA MET A 128 -0.52 -18.90 13.26
C MET A 128 -0.29 -17.66 14.12
N GLY A 129 0.94 -17.46 14.60
CA GLY A 129 1.26 -16.41 15.56
C GLY A 129 1.91 -15.14 14.96
N PHE A 130 2.35 -15.14 13.69
CA PHE A 130 3.13 -14.03 13.11
C PHE A 130 2.45 -12.65 13.21
N ARG A 131 1.11 -12.61 13.24
CA ARG A 131 0.34 -11.37 13.37
C ARG A 131 0.43 -10.73 14.75
N ASN A 132 0.91 -11.48 15.75
CA ASN A 132 1.11 -10.96 17.10
C ASN A 132 2.46 -10.24 17.27
N ASN A 133 3.35 -10.35 16.28
CA ASN A 133 4.63 -9.66 16.30
C ASN A 133 4.42 -8.15 16.12
N CYS A 134 5.26 -7.38 16.80
CA CYS A 134 5.30 -5.93 16.67
C CYS A 134 6.54 -5.52 15.89
N TYR A 135 6.39 -4.43 15.13
CA TYR A 135 7.45 -3.86 14.30
C TYR A 135 7.68 -2.41 14.70
N ARG A 136 8.91 -1.95 14.49
CA ARG A 136 9.26 -0.56 14.79
C ARG A 136 8.57 0.36 13.77
N SER A 137 7.94 1.41 14.27
CA SER A 137 7.35 2.43 13.40
C SER A 137 8.46 3.15 12.60
N VAL A 138 8.30 3.20 11.29
CA VAL A 138 9.20 3.94 10.37
C VAL A 138 8.98 5.47 10.43
N ILE A 139 7.95 5.92 11.11
CA ILE A 139 7.63 7.35 11.30
C ILE A 139 8.15 7.84 12.64
N THR A 140 7.85 7.13 13.72
CA THR A 140 8.18 7.56 15.09
C THR A 140 9.42 6.87 15.65
N GLY A 141 9.89 5.78 15.05
CA GLY A 141 10.98 4.97 15.56
C GLY A 141 10.64 4.16 16.82
N THR A 142 9.39 4.18 17.27
CA THR A 142 8.95 3.45 18.47
C THR A 142 8.37 2.10 18.12
N MET A 143 8.46 1.15 19.05
CA MET A 143 7.75 -0.13 18.96
C MET A 143 6.32 0.06 19.45
N ALA A 144 5.36 -0.47 18.71
CA ALA A 144 4.01 -0.62 19.24
C ALA A 144 4.04 -1.55 20.45
N PRO A 145 3.32 -1.25 21.54
CA PRO A 145 3.20 -2.19 22.64
C PRO A 145 2.55 -3.47 22.15
N VAL A 146 3.09 -4.62 22.59
CA VAL A 146 2.49 -5.92 22.32
C VAL A 146 1.07 -5.90 22.87
N HIS A 147 0.12 -5.81 22.00
CA HIS A 147 -1.31 -5.96 22.21
C HIS A 147 -1.83 -5.72 23.64
N HIS A 148 -1.79 -4.49 24.09
CA HIS A 148 -2.53 -4.06 25.27
C HIS A 148 -3.79 -3.34 24.81
N THR A 149 -4.66 -4.09 24.19
CA THR A 149 -5.97 -3.60 23.77
C THR A 149 -7.02 -4.30 24.63
N PRO A 150 -7.45 -3.67 25.75
CA PRO A 150 -8.48 -4.23 26.60
C PRO A 150 -9.77 -4.62 25.87
N TRP A 151 -10.02 -3.98 24.73
CA TRP A 151 -11.12 -4.32 23.85
C TRP A 151 -10.94 -5.68 23.17
N LYS A 152 -9.69 -6.16 22.93
CA LYS A 152 -9.43 -7.50 22.40
C LYS A 152 -9.79 -8.60 23.40
N ASP A 153 -9.52 -8.36 24.67
CA ASP A 153 -9.86 -9.28 25.75
C ASP A 153 -11.39 -9.30 25.99
N ALA A 154 -12.09 -8.27 25.52
CA ALA A 154 -13.54 -8.16 25.53
C ALA A 154 -14.21 -8.63 24.22
N LEU A 155 -13.44 -8.94 23.17
CA LEU A 155 -13.96 -9.57 21.96
C LEU A 155 -14.35 -11.02 22.29
N ASP A 156 -15.63 -11.24 22.35
CA ASP A 156 -16.18 -12.56 22.26
C ASP A 156 -16.17 -12.97 20.77
N ASP A 157 -15.32 -13.92 20.42
CA ASP A 157 -15.23 -14.46 19.06
C ASP A 157 -16.48 -15.29 18.69
N SER A 158 -17.39 -15.53 19.66
CA SER A 158 -18.65 -16.16 19.36
C SER A 158 -19.61 -15.15 18.74
N MET A 159 -20.15 -15.49 17.60
CA MET A 159 -21.28 -14.73 16.99
C MET A 159 -22.51 -14.71 17.89
N GLU A 160 -22.53 -15.50 18.92
CA GLU A 160 -23.68 -15.64 19.84
C GLU A 160 -23.98 -14.36 20.60
N SER A 161 -22.96 -13.70 21.16
CA SER A 161 -23.14 -12.41 21.87
C SER A 161 -23.62 -11.30 20.95
N TYR A 162 -23.17 -11.31 19.69
CA TYR A 162 -23.62 -10.38 18.65
C TYR A 162 -25.06 -10.65 18.22
N LEU A 163 -25.43 -11.93 18.08
CA LEU A 163 -26.75 -12.35 17.66
C LEU A 163 -27.82 -12.21 18.78
N GLN A 164 -27.41 -12.26 20.04
CA GLN A 164 -28.28 -12.10 21.18
C GLN A 164 -28.65 -10.65 21.50
N ASN A 165 -28.01 -9.69 20.79
CA ASN A 165 -28.30 -8.27 20.90
C ASN A 165 -28.34 -7.76 22.37
N GLU A 166 -27.32 -8.16 23.16
CA GLU A 166 -27.14 -7.69 24.53
C GLU A 166 -26.13 -6.53 24.59
N PRO A 167 -26.52 -5.28 24.28
CA PRO A 167 -25.61 -4.14 24.32
C PRO A 167 -25.18 -3.76 25.74
N ASP A 168 -25.83 -4.28 26.78
CA ASP A 168 -25.66 -3.79 28.14
C ASP A 168 -24.55 -4.51 28.94
N ARG A 169 -24.03 -5.63 28.46
CA ARG A 169 -22.97 -6.36 29.20
C ARG A 169 -21.60 -5.68 29.20
N ALA A 170 -21.32 -4.88 28.18
CA ALA A 170 -20.05 -4.17 28.09
C ALA A 170 -19.94 -3.00 29.09
N ILE A 171 -21.07 -2.44 29.51
CA ILE A 171 -21.12 -1.27 30.41
C ILE A 171 -21.09 -1.68 31.90
N ALA A 172 -21.54 -2.89 32.22
CA ALA A 172 -21.63 -3.37 33.61
C ALA A 172 -20.29 -3.87 34.20
N LYS A 173 -19.22 -3.98 33.40
CA LYS A 173 -17.88 -4.41 33.88
C LYS A 173 -16.93 -3.25 34.20
N THR A 174 -17.36 -2.01 34.09
CA THR A 174 -16.57 -0.79 34.42
C THR A 174 -17.11 -0.01 35.60
N ALA A 175 -17.94 -0.61 36.49
CA ALA A 175 -18.37 -0.04 37.74
C ALA A 175 -17.66 -0.70 38.94
#